data_04bc9c9e76a56f86e5e1aa2f879fd135
#
_entry.id   04bc9c9e76a56f86e5e1aa2f879fd135
#
_cell.length_a   1.000
_cell.length_b   1.000
_cell.length_c   1.000
_cell.angle_alpha   90.00
_cell.angle_beta   90.00
_cell.angle_gamma   90.00
#
_symmetry.space_group_name_H-M   'P 1'
#
loop_
_entity.id
_entity.type
_entity.pdbx_description
1 polymer ?
#
loop_
_entity_poly.entity_id
_entity_poly.type
_entity_poly.pdbx_seq_one_letter_code
_entity_poly.pdbx_strand_id
1 'polypeptide(L)'
;MESKVICRNSVKLTEVRHNRLKDTISKEYNCDWNLISSKRRFPDLVEARRCYYSILRNIFFYTLEDIGRETNQDHSTVIAALKSHEKYITVYKSERLRYLKVKSVMLEAESKEELNERISSLKNEKKELESKIDELYLRVNRVQKELIINNK
;
A
#
# COMPACT_ATOMS: atom_id res chain seq x y z
N MET A 1 -31.83 3.85 -10.89
CA MET A 1 -30.63 4.18 -10.09
C MET A 1 -29.55 3.16 -10.42
N GLU A 2 -28.65 3.55 -11.30
CA GLU A 2 -27.52 2.69 -11.66
C GLU A 2 -26.48 2.81 -10.55
N SER A 3 -26.34 1.74 -9.77
CA SER A 3 -25.23 1.57 -8.85
C SER A 3 -23.95 1.45 -9.68
N LYS A 4 -23.19 2.54 -9.78
CA LYS A 4 -21.82 2.50 -10.25
C LYS A 4 -21.04 1.46 -9.41
N VAL A 5 -20.86 0.29 -9.98
CA VAL A 5 -19.86 -0.66 -9.53
C VAL A 5 -18.51 0.01 -9.72
N ILE A 6 -17.99 0.60 -8.67
CA ILE A 6 -16.62 1.08 -8.63
C ILE A 6 -15.77 -0.20 -8.66
N CYS A 7 -15.28 -0.53 -9.85
CA CYS A 7 -14.22 -1.51 -10.00
C CYS A 7 -13.03 -0.95 -9.24
N ARG A 8 -12.88 -1.33 -7.98
CA ARG A 8 -11.68 -1.08 -7.20
C ARG A 8 -10.60 -1.94 -7.83
N ASN A 9 -9.76 -1.32 -8.65
CA ASN A 9 -8.54 -1.94 -9.13
C ASN A 9 -7.78 -2.42 -7.89
N SER A 10 -7.60 -3.73 -7.77
CA SER A 10 -6.71 -4.30 -6.76
C SER A 10 -5.32 -3.77 -7.06
N VAL A 11 -4.88 -2.81 -6.27
CA VAL A 11 -3.50 -2.32 -6.35
C VAL A 11 -2.64 -3.43 -5.77
N LYS A 12 -2.02 -4.22 -6.65
CA LYS A 12 -1.06 -5.23 -6.20
C LYS A 12 0.03 -4.53 -5.38
N LEU A 13 0.27 -5.04 -4.18
CA LEU A 13 1.34 -4.57 -3.33
C LEU A 13 2.68 -4.65 -4.07
N THR A 14 3.49 -3.62 -3.95
CA THR A 14 4.88 -3.69 -4.37
C THR A 14 5.62 -4.74 -3.52
N GLU A 15 6.70 -5.29 -4.02
CA GLU A 15 7.52 -6.26 -3.30
C GLU A 15 7.97 -5.72 -1.92
N VAL A 16 8.32 -4.45 -1.86
CA VAL A 16 8.70 -3.77 -0.62
C VAL A 16 7.57 -3.77 0.41
N ARG A 17 6.34 -3.48 -0.02
CA ARG A 17 5.14 -3.51 0.86
C ARG A 17 4.81 -4.93 1.31
N HIS A 18 4.94 -5.91 0.43
CA HIS A 18 4.79 -7.33 0.78
C HIS A 18 5.77 -7.77 1.86
N ASN A 19 7.05 -7.43 1.68
CA ASN A 19 8.10 -7.77 2.63
C ASN A 19 7.84 -7.09 3.98
N ARG A 20 7.44 -5.81 3.98
CA ARG A 20 7.05 -5.10 5.22
C ARG A 20 5.89 -5.80 5.94
N LEU A 21 4.85 -6.23 5.22
CA LEU A 21 3.73 -6.95 5.81
C LEU A 21 4.18 -8.26 6.44
N LYS A 22 4.98 -9.04 5.71
CA LYS A 22 5.56 -10.31 6.21
C LYS A 22 6.40 -10.10 7.47
N ASP A 23 7.27 -9.09 7.47
CA ASP A 23 8.13 -8.75 8.61
C ASP A 23 7.30 -8.28 9.82
N THR A 24 6.27 -7.46 9.59
CA THR A 24 5.40 -6.97 10.66
C THR A 24 4.65 -8.12 11.33
N ILE A 25 4.11 -9.05 10.54
CA ILE A 25 3.40 -10.23 11.05
C ILE A 25 4.38 -11.16 11.78
N SER A 26 5.54 -11.42 11.19
CA SER A 26 6.58 -12.25 11.82
C SER A 26 6.98 -11.72 13.20
N LYS A 27 7.15 -10.41 13.34
CA LYS A 27 7.45 -9.75 14.61
C LYS A 27 6.30 -9.84 15.61
N GLU A 28 5.08 -9.58 15.16
CA GLU A 28 3.90 -9.54 16.05
C GLU A 28 3.54 -10.92 16.59
N TYR A 29 3.70 -11.97 15.77
CA TYR A 29 3.43 -13.36 16.17
C TYR A 29 4.68 -14.10 16.66
N ASN A 30 5.85 -13.44 16.64
CA ASN A 30 7.15 -14.03 17.02
C ASN A 30 7.42 -15.36 16.28
N CYS A 31 7.14 -15.40 15.01
CA CYS A 31 7.28 -16.58 14.15
C CYS A 31 8.02 -16.21 12.87
N ASP A 32 8.92 -17.08 12.42
CA ASP A 32 9.58 -16.92 11.13
C ASP A 32 8.59 -17.04 9.96
N TRP A 33 8.74 -16.18 8.94
CA TRP A 33 7.84 -16.19 7.79
C TRP A 33 7.84 -17.53 7.04
N ASN A 34 8.98 -18.20 6.95
CA ASN A 34 9.07 -19.51 6.30
C ASN A 34 8.21 -20.56 7.02
N LEU A 35 8.09 -20.46 8.35
CA LEU A 35 7.19 -21.29 9.13
C LEU A 35 5.73 -20.88 8.93
N ILE A 36 5.45 -19.58 8.92
CA ILE A 36 4.09 -19.06 8.67
C ILE A 36 3.58 -19.50 7.30
N SER A 37 4.39 -19.41 6.26
CA SER A 37 4.03 -19.83 4.90
C SER A 37 4.00 -21.34 4.70
N SER A 38 4.49 -22.11 5.65
CA SER A 38 4.50 -23.58 5.59
C SER A 38 3.10 -24.17 5.81
N LYS A 39 2.92 -25.47 5.51
CA LYS A 39 1.68 -26.21 5.76
C LYS A 39 1.49 -26.64 7.22
N ARG A 40 2.39 -26.23 8.12
CA ARG A 40 2.31 -26.57 9.55
C ARG A 40 1.08 -25.93 10.18
N ARG A 41 0.45 -26.65 11.12
CA ARG A 41 -0.83 -26.28 11.77
C ARG A 41 -0.67 -25.89 13.25
N PHE A 42 0.50 -25.39 13.64
CA PHE A 42 0.64 -24.84 14.99
C PHE A 42 -0.26 -23.59 15.14
N PRO A 43 -0.92 -23.41 16.28
CA PRO A 43 -1.89 -22.34 16.51
C PRO A 43 -1.36 -20.95 16.10
N ASP A 44 -0.19 -20.56 16.58
CA ASP A 44 0.40 -19.24 16.27
C ASP A 44 0.66 -19.02 14.76
N LEU A 45 1.10 -20.06 14.05
CA LEU A 45 1.31 -20.00 12.59
C LEU A 45 -0.02 -19.86 11.84
N VAL A 46 -1.05 -20.53 12.33
CA VAL A 46 -2.39 -20.45 11.75
C VAL A 46 -2.99 -19.08 11.95
N GLU A 47 -2.84 -18.50 13.15
CA GLU A 47 -3.32 -17.15 13.45
C GLU A 47 -2.56 -16.10 12.63
N ALA A 48 -1.23 -16.21 12.53
CA ALA A 48 -0.43 -15.32 11.69
C ALA A 48 -0.86 -15.35 10.22
N ARG A 49 -1.13 -16.53 9.66
CA ARG A 49 -1.66 -16.68 8.29
C ARG A 49 -3.02 -16.03 8.12
N ARG A 50 -3.93 -16.24 9.08
CA ARG A 50 -5.27 -15.64 9.07
C ARG A 50 -5.19 -14.12 9.09
N CYS A 51 -4.32 -13.56 9.92
CA CYS A 51 -4.04 -12.12 9.95
C CYS A 51 -3.54 -11.63 8.60
N TYR A 52 -2.56 -12.29 8.01
CA TYR A 52 -2.02 -11.96 6.69
C TYR A 52 -3.10 -11.93 5.60
N TYR A 53 -3.93 -12.98 5.52
CA TYR A 53 -5.02 -13.04 4.54
C TYR A 53 -6.05 -11.92 4.75
N SER A 54 -6.37 -11.63 6.00
CA SER A 54 -7.30 -10.55 6.35
C SER A 54 -6.78 -9.18 5.95
N ILE A 55 -5.50 -8.90 6.15
CA ILE A 55 -4.86 -7.65 5.72
C ILE A 55 -4.86 -7.54 4.19
N LEU A 56 -4.44 -8.59 3.47
CA LEU A 56 -4.47 -8.58 2.01
C LEU A 56 -5.88 -8.36 1.46
N ARG A 57 -6.89 -9.01 2.06
CA ARG A 57 -8.27 -8.90 1.61
C ARG A 57 -8.92 -7.56 1.92
N ASN A 58 -8.78 -7.08 3.15
CA ASN A 58 -9.56 -5.95 3.66
C ASN A 58 -8.89 -4.59 3.42
N ILE A 59 -7.57 -4.55 3.33
CA ILE A 59 -6.82 -3.31 3.11
C ILE A 59 -6.39 -3.18 1.65
N PHE A 60 -5.82 -4.24 1.09
CA PHE A 60 -5.27 -4.22 -0.27
C PHE A 60 -6.20 -4.81 -1.34
N PHE A 61 -7.40 -5.24 -0.95
CA PHE A 61 -8.46 -5.71 -1.84
C PHE A 61 -8.05 -6.85 -2.78
N TYR A 62 -7.11 -7.70 -2.35
CA TYR A 62 -6.73 -8.90 -3.09
C TYR A 62 -7.91 -9.83 -3.30
N THR A 63 -7.96 -10.49 -4.45
CA THR A 63 -8.93 -11.56 -4.67
C THR A 63 -8.54 -12.80 -3.85
N LEU A 64 -9.50 -13.67 -3.59
CA LEU A 64 -9.24 -14.93 -2.87
C LEU A 64 -8.24 -15.82 -3.61
N GLU A 65 -8.28 -15.77 -4.93
CA GLU A 65 -7.37 -16.50 -5.81
C GLU A 65 -5.95 -15.94 -5.74
N ASP A 66 -5.80 -14.61 -5.72
CA ASP A 66 -4.49 -13.97 -5.57
C ASP A 66 -3.87 -14.29 -4.21
N ILE A 67 -4.65 -14.24 -3.12
CA ILE A 67 -4.19 -14.63 -1.78
C ILE A 67 -3.78 -16.11 -1.76
N GLY A 68 -4.57 -16.98 -2.36
CA GLY A 68 -4.26 -18.41 -2.48
C GLY A 68 -2.96 -18.64 -3.25
N ARG A 69 -2.75 -17.92 -4.34
CA ARG A 69 -1.53 -17.98 -5.17
C ARG A 69 -0.29 -17.53 -4.41
N GLU A 70 -0.38 -16.42 -3.66
CA GLU A 70 0.73 -15.87 -2.84
C GLU A 70 1.18 -16.83 -1.74
N THR A 71 0.29 -17.68 -1.24
CA THR A 71 0.55 -18.57 -0.11
C THR A 71 0.52 -20.06 -0.48
N ASN A 72 0.41 -20.37 -1.77
CA ASN A 72 0.28 -21.74 -2.28
C ASN A 72 -0.84 -22.52 -1.56
N GLN A 73 -2.00 -21.89 -1.43
CA GLN A 73 -3.18 -22.46 -0.81
C GLN A 73 -4.39 -22.34 -1.75
N ASP A 74 -5.33 -23.26 -1.60
CA ASP A 74 -6.60 -23.20 -2.32
C ASP A 74 -7.46 -22.03 -1.80
N HIS A 75 -8.22 -21.42 -2.70
CA HIS A 75 -9.15 -20.33 -2.33
C HIS A 75 -10.15 -20.73 -1.25
N SER A 76 -10.57 -22.00 -1.21
CA SER A 76 -11.46 -22.54 -0.16
C SER A 76 -10.80 -22.49 1.22
N THR A 77 -9.50 -22.78 1.30
CA THR A 77 -8.69 -22.66 2.51
C THR A 77 -8.60 -21.20 2.96
N VAL A 78 -8.42 -20.27 2.02
CA VAL A 78 -8.39 -18.82 2.30
C VAL A 78 -9.74 -18.36 2.84
N ILE A 79 -10.86 -18.77 2.24
CA ILE A 79 -12.23 -18.45 2.70
C ILE A 79 -12.45 -18.95 4.13
N ALA A 80 -12.10 -20.20 4.42
CA ALA A 80 -12.23 -20.77 5.74
C ALA A 80 -11.39 -20.04 6.78
N ALA A 81 -10.16 -19.66 6.41
CA ALA A 81 -9.26 -18.89 7.25
C ALA A 81 -9.80 -17.49 7.57
N LEU A 82 -10.36 -16.78 6.58
CA LEU A 82 -10.95 -15.45 6.77
C LEU A 82 -12.18 -15.51 7.68
N LYS A 83 -13.09 -16.45 7.46
CA LYS A 83 -14.25 -16.66 8.33
C LYS A 83 -13.87 -16.99 9.77
N SER A 84 -12.82 -17.79 9.94
CA SER A 84 -12.29 -18.10 11.27
C SER A 84 -11.66 -16.89 11.92
N HIS A 85 -10.90 -16.08 11.18
CA HIS A 85 -10.28 -14.86 11.68
C HIS A 85 -11.32 -13.87 12.22
N GLU A 86 -12.40 -13.62 11.48
CA GLU A 86 -13.50 -12.75 11.93
C GLU A 86 -14.06 -13.18 13.29
N LYS A 87 -14.29 -14.49 13.46
CA LYS A 87 -14.75 -15.05 14.74
C LYS A 87 -13.71 -14.87 15.85
N TYR A 88 -12.44 -15.15 15.56
CA TYR A 88 -11.36 -15.04 16.54
C TYR A 88 -11.15 -13.61 17.04
N ILE A 89 -11.08 -12.62 16.16
CA ILE A 89 -10.92 -11.21 16.57
C ILE A 89 -12.15 -10.67 17.31
N THR A 90 -13.31 -11.28 17.14
CA THR A 90 -14.52 -10.94 17.90
C THR A 90 -14.44 -11.46 19.33
N VAL A 91 -13.99 -12.71 19.51
CA VAL A 91 -13.95 -13.40 20.80
C VAL A 91 -12.69 -13.09 21.59
N TYR A 92 -11.53 -13.12 20.94
CA TYR A 92 -10.22 -12.99 21.60
C TYR A 92 -9.65 -11.58 21.46
N LYS A 93 -9.63 -10.85 22.57
CA LYS A 93 -9.12 -9.47 22.61
C LYS A 93 -7.64 -9.38 22.19
N SER A 94 -6.81 -10.37 22.56
CA SER A 94 -5.40 -10.44 22.18
C SER A 94 -5.22 -10.47 20.66
N GLU A 95 -5.97 -11.33 19.97
CA GLU A 95 -5.91 -11.45 18.52
C GLU A 95 -6.42 -10.19 17.80
N ARG A 96 -7.48 -9.60 18.33
CA ARG A 96 -7.98 -8.32 17.82
C ARG A 96 -6.91 -7.21 17.94
N LEU A 97 -6.19 -7.13 19.06
CA LEU A 97 -5.14 -6.14 19.26
C LEU A 97 -3.95 -6.37 18.30
N ARG A 98 -3.52 -7.62 18.11
CA ARG A 98 -2.48 -7.97 17.12
C ARG A 98 -2.88 -7.56 15.70
N TYR A 99 -4.09 -7.92 15.30
CA TYR A 99 -4.63 -7.54 13.99
C TYR A 99 -4.67 -6.03 13.79
N LEU A 100 -5.19 -5.27 14.77
CA LEU A 100 -5.27 -3.81 14.71
C LEU A 100 -3.89 -3.17 14.65
N LYS A 101 -2.91 -3.71 15.35
CA LYS A 101 -1.53 -3.24 15.32
C LYS A 101 -0.87 -3.45 13.95
N VAL A 102 -1.00 -4.63 13.37
CA VAL A 102 -0.53 -4.88 12.00
C VAL A 102 -1.22 -3.96 11.00
N LYS A 103 -2.54 -3.81 11.13
CA LYS A 103 -3.34 -2.92 10.28
C LYS A 103 -2.87 -1.47 10.36
N SER A 104 -2.65 -0.92 11.55
CA SER A 104 -2.18 0.47 11.72
C SER A 104 -0.81 0.70 11.09
N VAL A 105 0.14 -0.21 11.31
CA VAL A 105 1.49 -0.13 10.70
C VAL A 105 1.43 -0.11 9.18
N MET A 106 0.55 -0.91 8.57
CA MET A 106 0.41 -0.95 7.11
C MET A 106 -0.25 0.31 6.56
N LEU A 107 -1.28 0.83 7.22
CA LEU A 107 -1.97 2.07 6.80
C LEU A 107 -1.09 3.31 6.96
N GLU A 108 -0.31 3.41 8.04
CA GLU A 108 0.65 4.50 8.23
C GLU A 108 1.75 4.49 7.16
N ALA A 109 2.21 3.32 6.78
CA ALA A 109 3.19 3.16 5.71
C ALA A 109 2.64 3.59 4.36
N GLU A 110 1.39 3.25 4.06
CA GLU A 110 0.70 3.64 2.83
C GLU A 110 0.53 5.15 2.73
N SER A 111 0.06 5.79 3.79
CA SER A 111 -0.05 7.25 3.87
C SER A 111 1.29 7.96 3.64
N LYS A 112 2.39 7.44 4.17
CA LYS A 112 3.72 8.02 3.96
C LYS A 112 4.19 7.88 2.51
N GLU A 113 3.94 6.75 1.87
CA GLU A 113 4.33 6.55 0.48
C GLU A 113 3.55 7.47 -0.46
N GLU A 114 2.23 7.57 -0.31
CA GLU A 114 1.40 8.51 -1.06
C GLU A 114 1.87 9.95 -0.88
N LEU A 115 2.19 10.33 0.35
CA LEU A 115 2.70 11.67 0.66
C LEU A 115 4.04 11.92 -0.01
N ASN A 116 4.96 10.95 0.02
CA ASN A 116 6.26 11.05 -0.62
C ASN A 116 6.16 11.14 -2.15
N GLU A 117 5.27 10.38 -2.76
CA GLU A 117 4.99 10.46 -4.20
C GLU A 117 4.44 11.85 -4.57
N ARG A 118 3.53 12.38 -3.75
CA ARG A 118 2.99 13.73 -3.97
C ARG A 118 4.04 14.81 -3.82
N ILE A 119 4.93 14.70 -2.80
CA ILE A 119 6.05 15.61 -2.62
C ILE A 119 6.99 15.56 -3.82
N SER A 120 7.30 14.38 -4.34
CA SER A 120 8.17 14.22 -5.52
C SER A 120 7.55 14.84 -6.76
N SER A 121 6.26 14.63 -6.98
CA SER A 121 5.50 15.24 -8.08
C SER A 121 5.52 16.77 -8.01
N LEU A 122 5.26 17.33 -6.83
CA LEU A 122 5.27 18.79 -6.61
C LEU A 122 6.68 19.39 -6.80
N LYS A 123 7.73 18.68 -6.41
CA LYS A 123 9.12 19.13 -6.64
C LYS A 123 9.45 19.20 -8.13
N ASN A 124 8.99 18.24 -8.92
CA ASN A 124 9.17 18.22 -10.36
C ASN A 124 8.39 19.36 -11.04
N GLU A 125 7.14 19.57 -10.66
CA GLU A 125 6.31 20.66 -11.15
C GLU A 125 6.93 22.03 -10.83
N LYS A 126 7.44 22.22 -9.62
CA LYS A 126 8.18 23.42 -9.20
C LYS A 126 9.37 23.67 -10.11
N LYS A 127 10.19 22.66 -10.36
CA LYS A 127 11.38 22.78 -11.23
C LYS A 127 11.01 23.16 -12.66
N GLU A 128 9.90 22.59 -13.17
CA GLU A 128 9.39 22.93 -14.50
C GLU A 128 8.91 24.39 -14.58
N LEU A 129 8.21 24.86 -13.54
CA LEU A 129 7.77 26.25 -13.44
C LEU A 129 8.96 27.23 -13.31
N GLU A 130 9.98 26.90 -12.52
CA GLU A 130 11.20 27.69 -12.42
C GLU A 130 11.88 27.83 -13.79
N SER A 131 11.99 26.75 -14.56
CA SER A 131 12.55 26.80 -15.93
C SER A 131 11.72 27.67 -16.86
N LYS A 132 10.40 27.63 -16.79
CA LYS A 132 9.52 28.51 -17.57
C LYS A 132 9.66 29.99 -17.19
N ILE A 133 9.86 30.27 -15.92
CA ILE A 133 10.12 31.63 -15.43
C ILE A 133 11.41 32.16 -16.04
N ASP A 134 12.49 31.39 -16.00
CA ASP A 134 13.79 31.78 -16.57
C ASP A 134 13.70 32.05 -18.08
N GLU A 135 12.96 31.21 -18.81
CA GLU A 135 12.70 31.41 -20.23
C GLU A 135 11.95 32.71 -20.50
N LEU A 136 10.92 33.00 -19.70
CA LEU A 136 10.14 34.23 -19.82
C LEU A 136 11.01 35.47 -19.51
N TYR A 137 11.86 35.43 -18.52
CA TYR A 137 12.80 36.50 -18.20
C TYR A 137 13.74 36.80 -19.39
N LEU A 138 14.28 35.75 -20.00
CA LEU A 138 15.14 35.92 -21.19
C LEU A 138 14.34 36.54 -22.36
N ARG A 139 13.11 36.14 -22.54
CA ARG A 139 12.23 36.70 -23.58
C ARG A 139 11.89 38.16 -23.33
N VAL A 140 11.57 38.54 -22.10
CA VAL A 140 11.29 39.93 -21.72
C VAL A 140 12.52 40.81 -21.95
N ASN A 141 13.69 40.36 -21.52
CA ASN A 141 14.94 41.10 -21.72
C ASN A 141 15.27 41.31 -23.21
N ARG A 142 14.96 40.32 -24.05
CA ARG A 142 15.13 40.45 -25.52
C ARG A 142 14.22 41.53 -26.08
N VAL A 143 12.96 41.50 -25.75
CA VAL A 143 11.97 42.50 -26.23
C VAL A 143 12.31 43.89 -25.73
N GLN A 144 12.74 44.06 -24.50
CA GLN A 144 13.20 45.37 -24.00
C GLN A 144 14.37 45.91 -24.75
N LYS A 145 15.37 45.10 -25.12
CA LYS A 145 16.51 45.50 -25.92
C LYS A 145 16.08 45.96 -27.34
N GLU A 146 15.16 45.23 -27.97
CA GLU A 146 14.62 45.57 -29.28
C GLU A 146 13.86 46.89 -29.24
N LEU A 147 13.07 47.17 -28.22
CA LEU A 147 12.35 48.43 -28.05
C LEU A 147 13.31 49.63 -27.89
N ILE A 148 14.42 49.46 -27.17
CA ILE A 148 15.44 50.51 -27.00
C ILE A 148 16.14 50.82 -28.31
N ILE A 149 16.41 49.81 -29.14
CA ILE A 149 17.05 49.98 -30.45
C ILE A 149 16.15 50.71 -31.45
N ASN A 150 14.83 50.38 -31.44
CA ASN A 150 13.87 50.97 -32.38
C ASN A 150 13.42 52.39 -32.01
N ASN A 151 13.73 52.87 -30.80
CA ASN A 151 13.44 54.25 -30.35
C ASN A 151 14.63 55.22 -30.51
N LYS A 152 15.68 54.80 -31.17
CA LYS A 152 16.79 55.68 -31.59
C LYS A 152 16.67 56.06 -33.06
#